data_52d3cac8a99c138aa9fb408998b7a9c9
#
_entry.id   52d3cac8a99c138aa9fb408998b7a9c9
#
_cell.length_a   1.000
_cell.length_b   1.000
_cell.length_c   1.000
_cell.angle_alpha   90.00
_cell.angle_beta   90.00
_cell.angle_gamma   90.00
#
_symmetry.space_group_name_H-M   'P 1'
#
loop_
_entity.id
_entity.type
_entity.pdbx_description
1 polymer ?
#
loop_
_entity_poly.entity_id
_entity_poly.type
_entity_poly.pdbx_seq_one_letter_code
_entity_poly.pdbx_strand_id
1 'polypeptide(L)'
;MPPLFHFVPSPMAGTVLYPLNELKQHEPEIWRREVAKYDGREQLLEMPIPPLGCLWNDVLHLSIVHPREIVAELEAAGVEPLRRRFLEFDAGVFDPERTVIFLNRPTDVAARSDDSQWLPFESANLDRLVELTEPTRRYNRECAMRRERPRLFAYLPHVFYRAALETRALPQLEV
;
A
#
# COMPACT_ATOMS: atom_id res chain seq x y z
N MET A 1 -3.25 -17.66 6.15
CA MET A 1 -3.36 -16.26 5.62
C MET A 1 -2.19 -16.03 4.66
N PRO A 2 -2.38 -15.35 3.52
CA PRO A 2 -1.30 -15.00 2.61
C PRO A 2 -0.32 -14.02 3.26
N PRO A 3 0.95 -13.95 2.81
CA PRO A 3 1.88 -12.93 3.24
C PRO A 3 1.44 -11.54 2.78
N LEU A 4 1.90 -10.51 3.49
CA LEU A 4 1.68 -9.11 3.16
C LEU A 4 3.00 -8.45 2.79
N PHE A 5 2.95 -7.50 1.88
CA PHE A 5 4.15 -6.89 1.31
C PHE A 5 4.17 -5.38 1.49
N HIS A 6 5.28 -4.86 1.97
CA HIS A 6 5.52 -3.42 2.04
C HIS A 6 6.75 -3.05 1.21
N PHE A 7 6.64 -2.00 0.40
CA PHE A 7 7.77 -1.45 -0.33
C PHE A 7 8.87 -0.98 0.65
N VAL A 8 10.13 -1.35 0.41
CA VAL A 8 11.25 -0.89 1.23
C VAL A 8 11.49 0.59 0.98
N PRO A 9 11.28 1.48 1.98
CA PRO A 9 11.60 2.89 1.83
C PRO A 9 13.09 3.11 1.55
N SER A 10 13.44 4.14 0.80
CA SER A 10 14.83 4.49 0.55
C SER A 10 15.05 5.99 0.71
N PRO A 11 15.75 6.43 1.77
CA PRO A 11 16.27 5.65 2.90
C PRO A 11 15.17 5.17 3.82
N MET A 12 15.46 4.11 4.56
CA MET A 12 14.61 3.62 5.63
C MET A 12 15.09 4.20 6.97
N ALA A 13 14.19 4.48 7.90
CA ALA A 13 14.48 4.93 9.25
C ALA A 13 14.92 3.73 10.13
N GLY A 14 16.21 3.41 10.12
CA GLY A 14 16.74 2.27 10.88
C GLY A 14 16.09 0.95 10.48
N THR A 15 15.58 0.20 11.45
CA THR A 15 14.93 -1.12 11.29
C THR A 15 13.44 -1.09 11.56
N VAL A 16 12.84 0.08 11.68
CA VAL A 16 11.40 0.24 11.97
C VAL A 16 10.70 0.94 10.82
N LEU A 17 9.60 0.38 10.37
CA LEU A 17 8.64 1.07 9.50
C LEU A 17 7.68 1.88 10.36
N TYR A 18 7.64 3.17 10.14
CA TYR A 18 6.69 4.08 10.79
C TYR A 18 5.60 4.53 9.82
N PRO A 19 4.34 4.64 10.24
CA PRO A 19 3.35 5.45 9.55
C PRO A 19 3.88 6.87 9.29
N LEU A 20 3.46 7.51 8.21
CA LEU A 20 4.03 8.79 7.79
C LEU A 20 3.91 9.87 8.88
N ASN A 21 2.79 9.94 9.60
CA ASN A 21 2.62 10.92 10.66
C ASN A 21 3.51 10.65 11.88
N GLU A 22 3.78 9.39 12.22
CA GLU A 22 4.73 9.03 13.27
C GLU A 22 6.18 9.32 12.86
N LEU A 23 6.50 9.14 11.58
CA LEU A 23 7.82 9.42 11.03
C LEU A 23 8.27 10.86 11.28
N LYS A 24 7.33 11.80 11.37
CA LYS A 24 7.61 13.21 11.71
C LYS A 24 8.36 13.37 13.04
N GLN A 25 8.08 12.50 14.01
CA GLN A 25 8.70 12.55 15.33
C GLN A 25 10.04 11.80 15.38
N HIS A 26 10.19 10.73 14.60
CA HIS A 26 11.36 9.87 14.62
C HIS A 26 12.43 10.30 13.61
N GLU A 27 12.03 10.68 12.39
CA GLU A 27 12.93 11.00 11.27
C GLU A 27 12.39 12.19 10.46
N PRO A 28 12.49 13.44 10.99
CA PRO A 28 11.88 14.61 10.37
C PRO A 28 12.34 14.89 8.93
N GLU A 29 13.59 14.58 8.59
CA GLU A 29 14.13 14.78 7.25
C GLU A 29 13.51 13.82 6.24
N ILE A 30 13.36 12.54 6.63
CA ILE A 30 12.68 11.53 5.80
C ILE A 30 11.22 11.92 5.63
N TRP A 31 10.57 12.33 6.73
CA TRP A 31 9.18 12.79 6.69
C TRP A 31 8.95 13.92 5.69
N ARG A 32 9.78 14.99 5.70
CA ARG A 32 9.64 16.12 4.77
C ARG A 32 9.68 15.68 3.30
N ARG A 33 10.59 14.76 2.98
CA ARG A 33 10.72 14.21 1.63
C ARG A 33 9.52 13.34 1.25
N GLU A 34 9.02 12.53 2.17
CA GLU A 34 7.88 11.65 1.91
C GLU A 34 6.57 12.44 1.77
N VAL A 35 6.38 13.48 2.58
CA VAL A 35 5.22 14.37 2.47
C VAL A 35 5.21 15.13 1.14
N ALA A 36 6.36 15.57 0.64
CA ALA A 36 6.44 16.27 -0.66
C ALA A 36 5.91 15.42 -1.84
N LYS A 37 5.83 14.10 -1.72
CA LYS A 37 5.19 13.24 -2.73
C LYS A 37 3.68 13.42 -2.85
N TYR A 38 3.06 14.11 -1.89
CA TYR A 38 1.63 14.43 -1.89
C TYR A 38 1.31 15.81 -2.49
N ASP A 39 2.32 16.55 -2.97
CA ASP A 39 2.10 17.84 -3.66
C ASP A 39 1.09 17.65 -4.80
N GLY A 40 0.03 18.50 -4.80
CA GLY A 40 -1.12 18.37 -5.70
C GLY A 40 -2.13 17.27 -5.34
N ARG A 41 -1.97 16.62 -4.19
CA ARG A 41 -2.88 15.59 -3.66
C ARG A 41 -3.00 15.70 -2.13
N GLU A 42 -2.90 16.90 -1.59
CA GLU A 42 -2.87 17.20 -0.14
C GLU A 42 -4.12 16.69 0.58
N GLN A 43 -5.25 16.61 -0.13
CA GLN A 43 -6.51 16.04 0.39
C GLN A 43 -6.35 14.59 0.88
N LEU A 44 -5.34 13.85 0.41
CA LEU A 44 -5.07 12.50 0.91
C LEU A 44 -4.46 12.50 2.32
N LEU A 45 -3.77 13.59 2.71
CA LEU A 45 -3.18 13.71 4.06
C LEU A 45 -4.27 13.78 5.14
N GLU A 46 -5.44 14.33 4.80
CA GLU A 46 -6.58 14.52 5.70
C GLU A 46 -7.68 13.46 5.51
N MET A 47 -7.45 12.49 4.61
CA MET A 47 -8.45 11.47 4.30
C MET A 47 -8.65 10.54 5.51
N PRO A 48 -9.90 10.39 6.02
CA PRO A 48 -10.17 9.52 7.15
C PRO A 48 -10.19 8.05 6.75
N ILE A 49 -9.85 7.20 7.71
CA ILE A 49 -10.05 5.74 7.69
C ILE A 49 -11.09 5.41 8.77
N PRO A 50 -12.39 5.45 8.44
CA PRO A 50 -13.45 5.35 9.44
C PRO A 50 -13.36 4.11 10.35
N PRO A 51 -13.04 2.89 9.83
CA PRO A 51 -12.95 1.70 10.67
C PRO A 51 -11.86 1.77 11.75
N LEU A 52 -10.78 2.55 11.52
CA LEU A 52 -9.67 2.69 12.47
C LEU A 52 -9.71 4.01 13.26
N GLY A 53 -10.63 4.91 12.94
CA GLY A 53 -10.74 6.23 13.58
C GLY A 53 -9.44 7.04 13.47
N CYS A 54 -8.77 7.03 12.31
CA CYS A 54 -7.51 7.71 12.07
C CYS A 54 -7.43 8.27 10.63
N LEU A 55 -6.31 8.91 10.29
CA LEU A 55 -6.07 9.45 8.96
C LEU A 55 -5.27 8.48 8.08
N TRP A 56 -5.29 8.71 6.78
CA TRP A 56 -4.60 7.93 5.75
C TRP A 56 -3.10 7.73 6.03
N ASN A 57 -2.45 8.73 6.61
CA ASN A 57 -1.02 8.70 6.93
C ASN A 57 -0.68 8.23 8.35
N ASP A 58 -1.70 7.83 9.13
CA ASP A 58 -1.51 7.21 10.45
C ASP A 58 -1.33 5.68 10.35
N VAL A 59 -1.29 5.14 9.13
CA VAL A 59 -1.20 3.70 8.89
C VAL A 59 -0.06 3.34 7.93
N LEU A 60 0.42 2.12 8.04
CA LEU A 60 1.24 1.47 7.02
C LEU A 60 0.34 0.86 5.94
N HIS A 61 0.78 0.94 4.69
CA HIS A 61 0.05 0.44 3.52
C HIS A 61 0.75 -0.82 3.00
N LEU A 62 0.10 -1.97 3.11
CA LEU A 62 0.67 -3.23 2.66
C LEU A 62 -0.14 -3.80 1.48
N SER A 63 0.53 -4.44 0.54
CA SER A 63 -0.11 -5.16 -0.56
C SER A 63 -0.46 -6.58 -0.12
N ILE A 64 -1.64 -7.04 -0.53
CA ILE A 64 -2.05 -8.44 -0.44
C ILE A 64 -1.58 -9.21 -1.69
N VAL A 65 -1.56 -8.52 -2.83
CA VAL A 65 -1.10 -9.10 -4.10
C VAL A 65 0.43 -9.19 -4.09
N HIS A 66 0.94 -10.35 -4.52
CA HIS A 66 2.38 -10.60 -4.54
C HIS A 66 3.10 -9.65 -5.52
N PRO A 67 4.21 -9.00 -5.13
CA PRO A 67 4.90 -8.01 -5.97
C PRO A 67 5.34 -8.52 -7.35
N ARG A 68 5.70 -9.79 -7.46
CA ARG A 68 6.05 -10.39 -8.77
C ARG A 68 4.89 -10.41 -9.76
N GLU A 69 3.66 -10.61 -9.28
CA GLU A 69 2.47 -10.57 -10.15
C GLU A 69 2.20 -9.14 -10.64
N ILE A 70 2.41 -8.14 -9.76
CA ILE A 70 2.28 -6.73 -10.13
C ILE A 70 3.30 -6.36 -11.21
N VAL A 71 4.55 -6.78 -11.05
CA VAL A 71 5.63 -6.52 -12.02
C VAL A 71 5.35 -7.25 -13.34
N ALA A 72 4.98 -8.52 -13.30
CA ALA A 72 4.64 -9.29 -14.50
C ALA A 72 3.48 -8.67 -15.30
N GLU A 73 2.47 -8.13 -14.61
CA GLU A 73 1.37 -7.42 -15.28
C GLU A 73 1.82 -6.10 -15.93
N LEU A 74 2.72 -5.36 -15.28
CA LEU A 74 3.29 -4.14 -15.87
C LEU A 74 4.10 -4.47 -17.14
N GLU A 75 4.92 -5.51 -17.12
CA GLU A 75 5.68 -5.99 -18.27
C GLU A 75 4.74 -6.42 -19.41
N ALA A 76 3.69 -7.19 -19.07
CA ALA A 76 2.67 -7.62 -20.05
C ALA A 76 1.92 -6.44 -20.66
N ALA A 77 1.73 -5.36 -19.92
CA ALA A 77 1.16 -4.11 -20.41
C ALA A 77 2.14 -3.26 -21.25
N GLY A 78 3.41 -3.67 -21.37
CA GLY A 78 4.44 -2.93 -22.10
C GLY A 78 5.07 -1.78 -21.30
N VAL A 79 4.97 -1.82 -19.98
CA VAL A 79 5.59 -0.86 -19.07
C VAL A 79 6.92 -1.45 -18.58
N GLU A 80 8.01 -0.72 -18.76
CA GLU A 80 9.30 -1.15 -18.20
C GLU A 80 9.27 -1.07 -16.67
N PRO A 81 9.39 -2.20 -15.94
CA PRO A 81 9.33 -2.21 -14.50
C PRO A 81 10.60 -1.62 -13.90
N LEU A 82 10.47 -0.92 -12.77
CA LEU A 82 11.63 -0.56 -11.95
C LEU A 82 11.93 -1.69 -10.98
N ARG A 83 13.19 -2.06 -10.87
CA ARG A 83 13.65 -2.93 -9.78
C ARG A 83 13.25 -2.32 -8.43
N ARG A 84 12.61 -3.13 -7.60
CA ARG A 84 12.10 -2.72 -6.30
C ARG A 84 12.31 -3.81 -5.27
N ARG A 85 12.47 -3.38 -4.03
CA ARG A 85 12.56 -4.29 -2.88
C ARG A 85 11.32 -4.16 -2.02
N PHE A 86 10.86 -5.31 -1.55
CA PHE A 86 9.72 -5.41 -0.65
C PHE A 86 10.10 -6.19 0.60
N LEU A 87 9.55 -5.80 1.73
CA LEU A 87 9.52 -6.59 2.94
C LEU A 87 8.31 -7.52 2.88
N GLU A 88 8.52 -8.76 3.29
CA GLU A 88 7.47 -9.76 3.38
C GLU A 88 7.15 -9.99 4.86
N PHE A 89 5.87 -9.90 5.20
CA PHE A 89 5.35 -10.07 6.55
C PHE A 89 4.41 -11.27 6.62
N ASP A 90 4.53 -12.06 7.69
CA ASP A 90 3.46 -12.99 8.07
C ASP A 90 2.22 -12.17 8.49
N ALA A 91 1.06 -12.48 7.91
CA ALA A 91 -0.17 -11.79 8.26
C ALA A 91 -0.58 -11.97 9.73
N GLY A 92 -0.11 -13.02 10.40
CA GLY A 92 -0.37 -13.27 11.81
C GLY A 92 0.29 -12.29 12.78
N VAL A 93 1.23 -11.44 12.31
CA VAL A 93 1.86 -10.44 13.20
C VAL A 93 1.00 -9.19 13.38
N PHE A 94 -0.05 -9.02 12.58
CA PHE A 94 -0.90 -7.84 12.60
C PHE A 94 -2.04 -8.00 13.61
N ASP A 95 -2.18 -7.02 14.50
CA ASP A 95 -3.30 -6.92 15.42
C ASP A 95 -4.61 -6.59 14.65
N PRO A 96 -5.62 -7.46 14.66
CA PRO A 96 -6.86 -7.22 13.93
C PRO A 96 -7.61 -5.95 14.34
N GLU A 97 -7.49 -5.52 15.61
CA GLU A 97 -8.13 -4.28 16.09
C GLU A 97 -7.49 -3.02 15.52
N ARG A 98 -6.25 -3.13 15.00
CA ARG A 98 -5.48 -2.05 14.39
C ARG A 98 -5.34 -2.19 12.88
N THR A 99 -6.05 -3.15 12.28
CA THR A 99 -5.89 -3.53 10.89
C THR A 99 -7.21 -3.54 10.16
N VAL A 100 -7.22 -3.02 8.94
CA VAL A 100 -8.39 -3.06 8.05
C VAL A 100 -7.95 -3.32 6.62
N ILE A 101 -8.81 -3.94 5.81
CA ILE A 101 -8.60 -4.11 4.39
C ILE A 101 -9.31 -2.98 3.65
N PHE A 102 -8.59 -2.25 2.80
CA PHE A 102 -9.09 -1.26 1.87
C PHE A 102 -9.17 -1.87 0.47
N LEU A 103 -10.35 -1.92 -0.12
CA LEU A 103 -10.58 -2.54 -1.42
C LEU A 103 -10.03 -1.72 -2.60
N ASN A 104 -9.82 -0.42 -2.39
CA ASN A 104 -9.26 0.51 -3.39
C ASN A 104 -9.99 0.45 -4.75
N ARG A 105 -11.31 0.28 -4.72
CA ARG A 105 -12.13 0.26 -5.93
C ARG A 105 -12.06 1.60 -6.65
N PRO A 106 -12.19 1.61 -8.00
CA PRO A 106 -12.28 2.86 -8.76
C PRO A 106 -13.43 3.73 -8.26
N THR A 107 -13.12 4.88 -7.71
CA THR A 107 -14.10 5.84 -7.21
C THR A 107 -13.44 7.21 -7.02
N ASP A 108 -14.22 8.24 -6.77
CA ASP A 108 -13.74 9.56 -6.39
C ASP A 108 -13.08 9.54 -5.01
N VAL A 109 -12.18 10.48 -4.75
CA VAL A 109 -11.45 10.54 -3.47
C VAL A 109 -12.41 10.63 -2.29
N ALA A 110 -13.49 11.42 -2.39
CA ALA A 110 -14.49 11.57 -1.34
C ALA A 110 -15.18 10.25 -0.98
N ALA A 111 -15.44 9.39 -1.97
CA ALA A 111 -16.11 8.11 -1.76
C ALA A 111 -15.16 6.98 -1.28
N ARG A 112 -13.86 7.27 -1.11
CA ARG A 112 -12.91 6.30 -0.53
C ARG A 112 -13.18 6.02 0.95
N SER A 113 -13.83 6.93 1.64
CA SER A 113 -14.24 6.75 3.03
C SER A 113 -15.58 6.01 3.19
N ASP A 114 -16.24 5.65 2.07
CA ASP A 114 -17.48 4.88 2.07
C ASP A 114 -17.27 3.48 2.67
N ASP A 115 -18.23 3.00 3.47
CA ASP A 115 -18.14 1.70 4.14
C ASP A 115 -17.96 0.53 3.16
N SER A 116 -18.44 0.64 1.93
CA SER A 116 -18.26 -0.36 0.89
C SER A 116 -16.81 -0.58 0.45
N GLN A 117 -15.89 0.31 0.81
CA GLN A 117 -14.46 0.22 0.53
C GLN A 117 -13.69 -0.60 1.57
N TRP A 118 -14.31 -0.96 2.69
CA TRP A 118 -13.62 -1.54 3.84
C TRP A 118 -14.09 -2.95 4.15
N LEU A 119 -13.15 -3.82 4.50
CA LEU A 119 -13.44 -5.17 5.02
C LEU A 119 -12.66 -5.40 6.31
N PRO A 120 -13.19 -6.23 7.23
CA PRO A 120 -12.46 -6.69 8.41
C PRO A 120 -11.18 -7.44 8.00
N PHE A 121 -10.14 -7.32 8.82
CA PHE A 121 -8.89 -8.06 8.65
C PHE A 121 -9.09 -9.52 9.10
N GLU A 122 -9.50 -10.36 8.17
CA GLU A 122 -9.80 -11.78 8.40
C GLU A 122 -9.22 -12.64 7.27
N SER A 123 -8.80 -13.87 7.61
CA SER A 123 -8.21 -14.81 6.64
C SER A 123 -9.07 -14.99 5.40
N ALA A 124 -10.38 -15.22 5.58
CA ALA A 124 -11.30 -15.43 4.48
C ALA A 124 -11.40 -14.24 3.51
N ASN A 125 -11.19 -13.03 4.00
CA ASN A 125 -11.14 -11.83 3.16
C ASN A 125 -9.80 -11.74 2.43
N LEU A 126 -8.68 -11.97 3.12
CA LEU A 126 -7.35 -11.93 2.53
C LEU A 126 -7.19 -12.96 1.40
N ASP A 127 -7.61 -14.22 1.64
CA ASP A 127 -7.46 -15.32 0.68
C ASP A 127 -8.17 -15.05 -0.67
N ARG A 128 -9.20 -14.19 -0.67
CA ARG A 128 -9.93 -13.80 -1.89
C ARG A 128 -9.35 -12.60 -2.63
N LEU A 129 -8.38 -11.91 -2.04
CA LEU A 129 -7.86 -10.63 -2.55
C LEU A 129 -6.40 -10.71 -3.02
N VAL A 130 -5.87 -11.92 -3.16
CA VAL A 130 -4.48 -12.16 -3.57
C VAL A 130 -4.23 -11.93 -5.07
N GLU A 131 -5.28 -11.85 -5.88
CA GLU A 131 -5.18 -11.72 -7.32
C GLU A 131 -5.26 -10.25 -7.79
N LEU A 132 -4.62 -9.97 -8.91
CA LEU A 132 -4.75 -8.69 -9.60
C LEU A 132 -6.18 -8.43 -10.04
N THR A 133 -6.68 -7.23 -9.76
CA THR A 133 -8.03 -6.82 -10.15
C THR A 133 -8.10 -6.42 -11.64
N GLU A 134 -9.25 -6.61 -12.28
CA GLU A 134 -9.43 -6.13 -13.66
C GLU A 134 -9.31 -4.59 -13.79
N PRO A 135 -9.78 -3.77 -12.84
CA PRO A 135 -9.47 -2.34 -12.85
C PRO A 135 -7.98 -2.02 -12.89
N THR A 136 -7.13 -2.76 -12.16
CA THR A 136 -5.66 -2.60 -12.20
C THR A 136 -5.12 -2.91 -13.59
N ARG A 137 -5.50 -4.05 -14.16
CA ARG A 137 -5.06 -4.47 -15.50
C ARG A 137 -5.45 -3.44 -16.56
N ARG A 138 -6.68 -2.98 -16.52
CA ARG A 138 -7.17 -1.94 -17.45
C ARG A 138 -6.39 -0.64 -17.30
N TYR A 139 -6.20 -0.16 -16.08
CA TYR A 139 -5.43 1.04 -15.78
C TYR A 139 -3.99 0.97 -16.32
N ASN A 140 -3.31 -0.17 -16.13
CA ASN A 140 -1.94 -0.35 -16.61
C ASN A 140 -1.88 -0.29 -18.14
N ARG A 141 -2.81 -0.96 -18.86
CA ARG A 141 -2.90 -0.89 -20.33
C ARG A 141 -3.17 0.53 -20.83
N GLU A 142 -4.08 1.25 -20.17
CA GLU A 142 -4.38 2.65 -20.53
C GLU A 142 -3.19 3.57 -20.32
N CYS A 143 -2.45 3.43 -19.23
CA CYS A 143 -1.21 4.18 -19.00
C CYS A 143 -0.15 3.86 -20.07
N ALA A 144 0.04 2.58 -20.40
CA ALA A 144 0.97 2.17 -21.46
C ALA A 144 0.62 2.80 -22.83
N MET A 145 -0.66 2.79 -23.22
CA MET A 145 -1.12 3.43 -24.44
C MET A 145 -0.85 4.94 -24.47
N ARG A 146 -0.98 5.61 -23.33
CA ARG A 146 -0.69 7.05 -23.18
C ARG A 146 0.78 7.35 -22.93
N ARG A 147 1.64 6.34 -22.85
CA ARG A 147 3.06 6.45 -22.44
C ARG A 147 3.24 7.11 -21.09
N GLU A 148 2.28 6.91 -20.21
CA GLU A 148 2.30 7.36 -18.83
C GLU A 148 2.80 6.24 -17.92
N ARG A 149 3.49 6.61 -16.85
CA ARG A 149 3.94 5.63 -15.87
C ARG A 149 2.79 5.30 -14.90
N PRO A 150 2.33 4.03 -14.82
CA PRO A 150 1.29 3.67 -13.88
C PRO A 150 1.76 3.74 -12.43
N ARG A 151 0.83 4.05 -11.54
CA ARG A 151 1.04 3.92 -10.10
C ARG A 151 1.02 2.43 -9.74
N LEU A 152 2.05 1.96 -9.03
CA LEU A 152 2.29 0.55 -8.74
C LEU A 152 1.10 -0.17 -8.09
N PHE A 153 0.37 0.52 -7.20
CA PHE A 153 -0.72 -0.07 -6.42
C PHE A 153 -2.10 0.51 -6.78
N ALA A 154 -2.25 1.02 -8.00
CA ALA A 154 -3.55 1.55 -8.43
C ALA A 154 -4.60 0.43 -8.48
N TYR A 155 -5.72 0.65 -7.78
CA TYR A 155 -6.87 -0.26 -7.71
C TYR A 155 -6.56 -1.66 -7.16
N LEU A 156 -5.45 -1.83 -6.46
CA LEU A 156 -5.16 -3.05 -5.70
C LEU A 156 -5.70 -2.93 -4.28
N PRO A 157 -6.22 -4.02 -3.71
CA PRO A 157 -6.55 -4.05 -2.29
C PRO A 157 -5.31 -3.86 -1.42
N HIS A 158 -5.47 -3.11 -0.34
CA HIS A 158 -4.42 -2.86 0.64
C HIS A 158 -4.84 -3.33 2.02
N VAL A 159 -3.88 -3.75 2.82
CA VAL A 159 -4.03 -3.83 4.28
C VAL A 159 -3.46 -2.54 4.87
N PHE A 160 -4.24 -1.88 5.72
CA PHE A 160 -3.85 -0.72 6.49
C PHE A 160 -3.62 -1.13 7.94
N TYR A 161 -2.44 -0.82 8.44
CA TYR A 161 -2.04 -1.16 9.81
C TYR A 161 -1.65 0.09 10.61
N ARG A 162 -2.36 0.33 11.71
CA ARG A 162 -2.19 1.52 12.57
C ARG A 162 -1.16 1.27 13.68
N ALA A 163 0.08 0.94 13.32
CA ALA A 163 1.23 0.92 14.21
C ALA A 163 2.54 0.84 13.40
N ALA A 164 3.66 1.10 14.06
CA ALA A 164 4.98 0.83 13.52
C ALA A 164 5.30 -0.67 13.51
N LEU A 165 6.21 -1.11 12.64
CA LEU A 165 6.62 -2.50 12.47
C LEU A 165 8.15 -2.62 12.52
N GLU A 166 8.66 -3.54 13.35
CA GLU A 166 10.07 -3.93 13.33
C GLU A 166 10.37 -4.79 12.08
N THR A 167 11.50 -4.51 11.42
CA THR A 167 11.84 -5.13 10.12
C THR A 167 13.19 -5.84 10.11
N ARG A 168 13.91 -5.87 11.24
CA ARG A 168 15.32 -6.32 11.32
C ARG A 168 15.59 -7.71 10.73
N ALA A 169 14.66 -8.64 10.89
CA ALA A 169 14.82 -10.04 10.48
C ALA A 169 13.89 -10.45 9.34
N LEU A 170 13.25 -9.49 8.67
CA LEU A 170 12.28 -9.81 7.63
C LEU A 170 12.96 -10.18 6.31
N PRO A 171 12.41 -11.17 5.59
CA PRO A 171 12.83 -11.46 4.24
C PRO A 171 12.57 -10.26 3.33
N GLN A 172 13.52 -10.00 2.44
CA GLN A 172 13.39 -9.00 1.38
C GLN A 172 13.24 -9.71 0.03
N LEU A 173 12.22 -9.31 -0.70
CA LEU A 173 11.95 -9.76 -2.05
C LEU A 173 12.41 -8.67 -3.03
N GLU A 174 13.28 -9.03 -3.96
CA GLU A 174 13.65 -8.18 -5.10
C GLU A 174 12.83 -8.59 -6.33
N VAL A 175 12.22 -7.60 -6.99
CA VAL A 175 11.41 -7.77 -8.19
C VAL A 175 11.73 -6.69 -9.22
#